data_e64b7319587e849d80ae5216b579adc3
#
_entry.id   e64b7319587e849d80ae5216b579adc3
#
_cell.length_a   1.000
_cell.length_b   1.000
_cell.length_c   1.000
_cell.angle_alpha   90.00
_cell.angle_beta   90.00
_cell.angle_gamma   90.00
#
_symmetry.space_group_name_H-M   'P 1'
#
loop_
_entity.id
_entity.type
_entity.pdbx_description
1 polymer ?
#
loop_
_entity_poly.entity_id
_entity_poly.type
_entity_poly.pdbx_seq_one_letter_code
_entity_poly.pdbx_strand_id
1 'polypeptide(L)'
;MSYIDWAVLILTLMAVIAYGIYKSTHEKNLDSYFKSNNSMSWFLILLSIMGTQASAITFLSAPGQAYTDGMRFVQYYFGLPFAMIVLCITFVPIFHKLKVYTAYEFLEHRFDLRTRALTSLLFLVSRGLSTGISIYAPSIILSTILGWNIYLTNLIMGGLLIIYTMTGGAKAVAYTQMQQLFIVFTGMFLAGYMVVKLMPEGIGFTEAIDVAARMGKMNTIVSHIDVTDNAWWKDKYNLWSGLVGGFFLALSYFGTDQSQVGRYLTAKNLKESRMGLLMNGLVKVPMQYLILLVGVLVFSFYLFFSSPVLFNEKLNDKISQSNLLDLNRRQDSLNAAAKLYSFQLSNASKDGEAEKVAEAELSLKQVVQAKERLRSEAKNMVKAADRSADTNDTNYIFLYFVLHHLPKGLVGLLIAVIFLSAWGSIAAALNSLSSSTVIDLYKRIWVTKQSDAHYYRASQWITLFWGIFCITTAMFASQMGSLIEAVNILGSLFYGTMLGIFVVAFYLKKVEAFAVFYAAILAELAIVIIYSADLVSFLWLNVIGCLLVMLIASGIQYLKKITASSQINA
;
A
#
# COMPACT_ATOMS: atom_id res chain seq x y z
N MET A 1 16.48 20.67 6.61
CA MET A 1 17.55 19.64 6.52
C MET A 1 18.93 20.29 6.57
N SER A 2 19.88 19.64 7.26
CA SER A 2 21.28 20.07 7.31
C SER A 2 22.09 19.59 6.07
N TYR A 3 23.30 20.14 5.89
CA TYR A 3 24.21 19.65 4.84
C TYR A 3 24.56 18.17 5.01
N ILE A 4 24.62 17.67 6.26
CA ILE A 4 24.87 16.25 6.56
C ILE A 4 23.71 15.39 6.06
N ASP A 5 22.47 15.83 6.27
CA ASP A 5 21.28 15.10 5.80
C ASP A 5 21.27 14.96 4.28
N TRP A 6 21.58 16.06 3.56
CA TRP A 6 21.71 16.04 2.11
C TRP A 6 22.82 15.12 1.64
N ALA A 7 23.99 15.15 2.30
CA ALA A 7 25.10 14.27 1.95
C ALA A 7 24.72 12.80 2.14
N VAL A 8 24.13 12.43 3.29
CA VAL A 8 23.68 11.06 3.56
C VAL A 8 22.62 10.62 2.55
N LEU A 9 21.63 11.47 2.27
CA LEU A 9 20.59 11.20 1.26
C LEU A 9 21.21 10.90 -0.10
N ILE A 10 22.03 11.82 -0.62
CA ILE A 10 22.61 11.71 -1.97
C ILE A 10 23.55 10.50 -2.05
N LEU A 11 24.43 10.30 -1.07
CA LEU A 11 25.37 9.17 -1.06
C LEU A 11 24.62 7.83 -1.02
N THR A 12 23.57 7.71 -0.22
CA THR A 12 22.76 6.49 -0.12
C THR A 12 22.06 6.20 -1.45
N LEU A 13 21.44 7.21 -2.08
CA LEU A 13 20.78 7.04 -3.38
C LEU A 13 21.80 6.68 -4.47
N MET A 14 22.93 7.37 -4.53
CA MET A 14 23.99 7.09 -5.51
C MET A 14 24.56 5.69 -5.37
N ALA A 15 24.80 5.22 -4.14
CA ALA A 15 25.32 3.88 -3.88
C ALA A 15 24.38 2.79 -4.43
N VAL A 16 23.05 2.93 -4.18
CA VAL A 16 22.05 1.96 -4.66
C VAL A 16 21.92 2.01 -6.19
N ILE A 17 21.91 3.21 -6.80
CA ILE A 17 21.84 3.37 -8.25
C ILE A 17 23.09 2.78 -8.91
N ALA A 18 24.29 3.11 -8.42
CA ALA A 18 25.56 2.59 -8.94
C ALA A 18 25.60 1.06 -8.90
N TYR A 19 25.15 0.46 -7.78
CA TYR A 19 25.05 -0.99 -7.68
C TYR A 19 24.01 -1.58 -8.66
N GLY A 20 22.87 -0.93 -8.84
CA GLY A 20 21.85 -1.34 -9.82
C GLY A 20 22.42 -1.35 -11.24
N ILE A 21 23.16 -0.31 -11.64
CA ILE A 21 23.84 -0.22 -12.93
C ILE A 21 24.90 -1.32 -13.06
N TYR A 22 25.72 -1.54 -12.03
CA TYR A 22 26.73 -2.58 -12.02
C TYR A 22 26.14 -3.99 -12.19
N LYS A 23 24.98 -4.26 -11.61
CA LYS A 23 24.26 -5.56 -11.73
C LYS A 23 23.34 -5.67 -12.93
N SER A 24 23.10 -4.57 -13.64
CA SER A 24 22.32 -4.55 -14.88
C SER A 24 23.09 -5.29 -15.98
N THR A 25 22.53 -6.40 -16.46
CA THR A 25 23.05 -7.09 -17.64
C THR A 25 22.49 -6.42 -18.91
N HIS A 26 23.35 -6.16 -19.89
CA HIS A 26 22.98 -5.48 -21.15
C HIS A 26 22.21 -6.38 -22.14
N GLU A 27 21.53 -7.43 -21.66
CA GLU A 27 20.74 -8.32 -22.50
C GLU A 27 19.45 -7.62 -22.95
N LYS A 28 19.31 -7.40 -24.25
CA LYS A 28 18.19 -6.70 -24.90
C LYS A 28 17.11 -7.65 -25.42
N ASN A 29 16.82 -8.75 -24.71
CA ASN A 29 15.74 -9.67 -25.06
C ASN A 29 14.59 -9.59 -24.07
N LEU A 30 13.36 -9.96 -24.48
CA LEU A 30 12.17 -9.88 -23.65
C LEU A 30 12.22 -10.80 -22.43
N ASP A 31 12.80 -12.01 -22.57
CA ASP A 31 12.92 -12.98 -21.47
C ASP A 31 13.82 -12.47 -20.35
N SER A 32 14.97 -11.89 -20.71
CA SER A 32 15.87 -11.26 -19.75
C SER A 32 15.22 -10.05 -19.08
N TYR A 33 14.54 -9.22 -19.85
CA TYR A 33 13.95 -7.97 -19.38
C TYR A 33 12.76 -8.21 -18.43
N PHE A 34 11.85 -9.15 -18.73
CA PHE A 34 10.65 -9.39 -17.92
C PHE A 34 10.77 -10.56 -16.95
N LYS A 35 11.45 -11.66 -17.30
CA LYS A 35 11.52 -12.91 -16.51
C LYS A 35 12.90 -13.17 -15.87
N SER A 36 13.89 -12.31 -16.07
CA SER A 36 15.25 -12.53 -15.54
C SER A 36 15.81 -13.92 -15.87
N ASN A 37 15.45 -14.49 -17.03
CA ASN A 37 15.82 -15.84 -17.50
C ASN A 37 15.50 -16.96 -16.46
N ASN A 38 14.47 -16.78 -15.62
CA ASN A 38 14.06 -17.73 -14.57
C ASN A 38 15.24 -18.18 -13.69
N SER A 39 16.02 -17.24 -13.16
CA SER A 39 17.27 -17.52 -12.43
C SER A 39 17.22 -17.23 -10.93
N MET A 40 16.07 -16.76 -10.40
CA MET A 40 15.97 -16.25 -9.03
C MET A 40 15.77 -17.35 -7.99
N SER A 41 16.49 -17.22 -6.84
CA SER A 41 16.28 -18.04 -5.64
C SER A 41 15.09 -17.52 -4.82
N TRP A 42 14.56 -18.37 -3.93
CA TRP A 42 13.44 -18.03 -3.07
C TRP A 42 13.68 -16.76 -2.22
N PHE A 43 14.92 -16.59 -1.74
CA PHE A 43 15.28 -15.44 -0.93
C PHE A 43 15.20 -14.13 -1.74
N LEU A 44 15.72 -14.13 -2.98
CA LEU A 44 15.64 -12.98 -3.85
C LEU A 44 14.19 -12.70 -4.29
N ILE A 45 13.39 -13.76 -4.48
CA ILE A 45 11.95 -13.65 -4.76
C ILE A 45 11.22 -13.02 -3.58
N LEU A 46 11.45 -13.51 -2.35
CA LEU A 46 10.90 -12.93 -1.13
C LEU A 46 11.19 -11.42 -1.06
N LEU A 47 12.46 -11.04 -1.20
CA LEU A 47 12.87 -9.64 -1.13
C LEU A 47 12.30 -8.80 -2.28
N SER A 48 12.18 -9.37 -3.49
CA SER A 48 11.57 -8.69 -4.62
C SER A 48 10.05 -8.49 -4.43
N ILE A 49 9.34 -9.48 -3.90
CA ILE A 49 7.94 -9.38 -3.53
C ILE A 49 7.76 -8.30 -2.46
N MET A 50 8.53 -8.38 -1.38
CA MET A 50 8.49 -7.41 -0.28
C MET A 50 8.83 -6.00 -0.76
N GLY A 51 9.87 -5.83 -1.59
CA GLY A 51 10.28 -4.54 -2.15
C GLY A 51 9.26 -3.96 -3.13
N THR A 52 8.47 -4.80 -3.79
CA THR A 52 7.36 -4.34 -4.64
C THR A 52 6.17 -3.85 -3.81
N GLN A 53 5.93 -4.45 -2.63
CA GLN A 53 4.87 -4.05 -1.70
C GLN A 53 5.25 -2.90 -0.78
N ALA A 54 6.49 -2.91 -0.30
CA ALA A 54 7.00 -1.94 0.66
C ALA A 54 7.34 -0.63 -0.07
N SER A 55 6.29 0.10 -0.45
CA SER A 55 6.40 1.41 -1.12
C SER A 55 6.69 2.54 -0.13
N ALA A 56 6.96 3.74 -0.64
CA ALA A 56 7.05 4.96 0.18
C ALA A 56 5.83 5.15 1.09
N ILE A 57 4.64 4.78 0.62
CA ILE A 57 3.39 4.85 1.39
C ILE A 57 3.49 4.01 2.68
N THR A 58 4.10 2.83 2.61
CA THR A 58 4.26 1.95 3.78
C THR A 58 5.09 2.60 4.89
N PHE A 59 6.12 3.37 4.55
CA PHE A 59 7.04 3.96 5.53
C PHE A 59 6.70 5.40 5.90
N LEU A 60 5.92 6.09 5.09
CA LEU A 60 5.45 7.44 5.35
C LEU A 60 4.06 7.44 5.99
N SER A 61 3.09 6.77 5.36
CA SER A 61 1.69 6.84 5.74
C SER A 61 1.30 5.85 6.85
N ALA A 62 1.88 4.62 6.88
CA ALA A 62 1.48 3.64 7.88
C ALA A 62 1.81 4.04 9.33
N PRO A 63 2.96 4.66 9.67
CA PRO A 63 3.17 5.21 11.00
C PRO A 63 2.16 6.31 11.35
N GLY A 64 1.81 7.20 10.39
CA GLY A 64 0.76 8.21 10.56
C GLY A 64 -0.61 7.58 10.80
N GLN A 65 -0.94 6.50 10.09
CA GLN A 65 -2.17 5.73 10.28
C GLN A 65 -2.23 5.12 11.69
N ALA A 66 -1.10 4.56 12.19
CA ALA A 66 -1.04 4.02 13.53
C ALA A 66 -1.11 5.11 14.63
N TYR A 67 -0.61 6.29 14.37
CA TYR A 67 -0.80 7.45 15.25
C TYR A 67 -2.29 7.79 15.42
N THR A 68 -3.06 7.80 14.32
CA THR A 68 -4.50 8.11 14.36
C THR A 68 -5.33 6.94 14.88
N ASP A 69 -5.21 5.76 14.26
CA ASP A 69 -6.09 4.61 14.47
C ASP A 69 -5.50 3.51 15.35
N GLY A 70 -4.25 3.65 15.78
CA GLY A 70 -3.55 2.63 16.57
C GLY A 70 -3.15 1.40 15.73
N MET A 71 -2.94 0.29 16.42
CA MET A 71 -2.44 -0.97 15.85
C MET A 71 -3.49 -1.76 15.05
N ARG A 72 -4.77 -1.36 15.10
CA ARG A 72 -5.87 -2.12 14.50
C ARG A 72 -5.73 -2.33 12.98
N PHE A 73 -4.97 -1.48 12.29
CA PHE A 73 -4.64 -1.66 10.87
C PHE A 73 -3.90 -2.98 10.57
N VAL A 74 -3.18 -3.56 11.54
CA VAL A 74 -2.45 -4.82 11.34
C VAL A 74 -3.38 -5.98 10.97
N GLN A 75 -4.65 -5.94 11.40
CA GLN A 75 -5.66 -6.97 11.11
C GLN A 75 -5.87 -7.17 9.61
N TYR A 76 -5.66 -6.12 8.81
CA TYR A 76 -5.67 -6.19 7.36
C TYR A 76 -4.77 -7.32 6.80
N TYR A 77 -3.68 -7.66 7.49
CA TYR A 77 -2.71 -8.67 7.05
C TYR A 77 -2.97 -10.07 7.62
N PHE A 78 -3.98 -10.28 8.47
CA PHE A 78 -4.19 -11.58 9.12
C PHE A 78 -4.59 -12.68 8.14
N GLY A 79 -5.27 -12.33 7.05
CA GLY A 79 -5.61 -13.28 5.99
C GLY A 79 -4.43 -13.65 5.07
N LEU A 80 -3.33 -12.89 5.09
CA LEU A 80 -2.21 -13.05 4.16
C LEU A 80 -1.52 -14.43 4.23
N PRO A 81 -1.14 -14.99 5.40
CA PRO A 81 -0.49 -16.30 5.45
C PRO A 81 -1.34 -17.40 4.83
N PHE A 82 -2.65 -17.40 5.08
CA PHE A 82 -3.59 -18.37 4.52
C PHE A 82 -3.70 -18.22 2.99
N ALA A 83 -3.74 -16.99 2.49
CA ALA A 83 -3.72 -16.74 1.05
C ALA A 83 -2.44 -17.27 0.39
N MET A 84 -1.28 -17.13 1.02
CA MET A 84 -0.01 -17.67 0.50
C MET A 84 -0.04 -19.20 0.40
N ILE A 85 -0.65 -19.89 1.35
CA ILE A 85 -0.82 -21.36 1.31
C ILE A 85 -1.68 -21.74 0.10
N VAL A 86 -2.83 -21.11 -0.08
CA VAL A 86 -3.72 -21.38 -1.23
C VAL A 86 -3.03 -21.13 -2.56
N LEU A 87 -2.30 -20.01 -2.69
CA LEU A 87 -1.51 -19.70 -3.89
C LEU A 87 -0.47 -20.77 -4.19
N CYS A 88 0.27 -21.23 -3.20
CA CYS A 88 1.29 -22.26 -3.36
C CYS A 88 0.72 -23.62 -3.79
N ILE A 89 -0.51 -23.93 -3.39
CA ILE A 89 -1.17 -25.20 -3.75
C ILE A 89 -1.85 -25.11 -5.12
N THR A 90 -2.42 -23.95 -5.49
CA THR A 90 -3.30 -23.82 -6.67
C THR A 90 -2.66 -23.02 -7.80
N PHE A 91 -2.41 -21.73 -7.63
CA PHE A 91 -2.00 -20.80 -8.69
C PHE A 91 -0.58 -21.08 -9.21
N VAL A 92 0.38 -21.18 -8.30
CA VAL A 92 1.80 -21.32 -8.64
C VAL A 92 2.07 -22.58 -9.49
N PRO A 93 1.54 -23.78 -9.14
CA PRO A 93 1.74 -24.97 -9.97
C PRO A 93 1.17 -24.84 -11.38
N ILE A 94 0.00 -24.21 -11.52
CA ILE A 94 -0.66 -24.01 -12.82
C ILE A 94 0.18 -23.09 -13.70
N PHE A 95 0.61 -21.95 -13.18
CA PHE A 95 1.41 -20.99 -13.92
C PHE A 95 2.79 -21.52 -14.31
N HIS A 96 3.43 -22.28 -13.41
CA HIS A 96 4.70 -22.94 -13.70
C HIS A 96 4.59 -24.01 -14.79
N LYS A 97 3.51 -24.82 -14.76
CA LYS A 97 3.25 -25.87 -15.77
C LYS A 97 3.07 -25.26 -17.16
N LEU A 98 2.38 -24.14 -17.26
CA LEU A 98 2.07 -23.48 -18.53
C LEU A 98 3.20 -22.55 -19.02
N LYS A 99 4.21 -22.26 -18.17
CA LYS A 99 5.33 -21.36 -18.47
C LYS A 99 4.89 -19.97 -18.97
N VAL A 100 3.79 -19.46 -18.42
CA VAL A 100 3.19 -18.18 -18.85
C VAL A 100 4.10 -16.98 -18.62
N TYR A 101 3.98 -15.94 -19.43
CA TYR A 101 4.59 -14.62 -19.22
C TYR A 101 3.78 -13.76 -18.26
N THR A 102 2.47 -13.79 -18.44
CA THR A 102 1.52 -13.09 -17.56
C THR A 102 0.50 -14.07 -17.02
N ALA A 103 -0.09 -13.78 -15.86
CA ALA A 103 -1.17 -14.58 -15.30
C ALA A 103 -2.35 -14.71 -16.28
N TYR A 104 -2.55 -13.70 -17.13
CA TYR A 104 -3.71 -13.61 -18.02
C TYR A 104 -3.62 -14.55 -19.23
N GLU A 105 -2.42 -15.00 -19.62
CA GLU A 105 -2.26 -16.02 -20.66
C GLU A 105 -3.01 -17.32 -20.33
N PHE A 106 -3.05 -17.68 -19.05
CA PHE A 106 -3.82 -18.83 -18.58
C PHE A 106 -5.31 -18.69 -18.91
N LEU A 107 -5.87 -17.48 -18.80
CA LEU A 107 -7.30 -17.24 -19.07
C LEU A 107 -7.65 -17.41 -20.55
N GLU A 108 -6.72 -17.07 -21.45
CA GLU A 108 -6.93 -17.34 -22.88
C GLU A 108 -6.95 -18.84 -23.19
N HIS A 109 -6.04 -19.61 -22.59
CA HIS A 109 -6.02 -21.06 -22.74
C HIS A 109 -7.27 -21.74 -22.16
N ARG A 110 -7.84 -21.17 -21.11
CA ARG A 110 -9.01 -21.74 -20.43
C ARG A 110 -10.34 -21.26 -21.01
N PHE A 111 -10.41 -20.04 -21.46
CA PHE A 111 -11.59 -19.37 -21.97
C PHE A 111 -11.36 -18.85 -23.39
N ASP A 112 -11.05 -17.57 -23.51
CA ASP A 112 -10.81 -16.91 -24.79
C ASP A 112 -9.94 -15.65 -24.65
N LEU A 113 -9.59 -15.05 -25.79
CA LEU A 113 -8.84 -13.80 -25.86
C LEU A 113 -9.58 -12.62 -25.23
N ARG A 114 -10.93 -12.59 -25.28
CA ARG A 114 -11.74 -11.49 -24.72
C ARG A 114 -11.62 -11.47 -23.19
N THR A 115 -11.69 -12.64 -22.56
CA THR A 115 -11.53 -12.79 -21.11
C THR A 115 -10.10 -12.41 -20.66
N ARG A 116 -9.08 -12.82 -21.43
CA ARG A 116 -7.68 -12.38 -21.20
C ARG A 116 -7.56 -10.86 -21.25
N ALA A 117 -8.05 -10.24 -22.32
CA ALA A 117 -7.97 -8.80 -22.53
C ALA A 117 -8.72 -7.99 -21.46
N LEU A 118 -9.94 -8.43 -21.08
CA LEU A 118 -10.72 -7.79 -20.03
C LEU A 118 -9.98 -7.81 -18.67
N THR A 119 -9.47 -8.99 -18.29
CA THR A 119 -8.77 -9.13 -17.00
C THR A 119 -7.46 -8.35 -16.98
N SER A 120 -6.72 -8.33 -18.09
CA SER A 120 -5.53 -7.49 -18.24
C SER A 120 -5.89 -6.00 -18.13
N LEU A 121 -7.01 -5.55 -18.72
CA LEU A 121 -7.46 -4.17 -18.64
C LEU A 121 -7.82 -3.76 -17.20
N LEU A 122 -8.54 -4.61 -16.45
CA LEU A 122 -8.85 -4.39 -15.04
C LEU A 122 -7.56 -4.21 -14.21
N PHE A 123 -6.57 -5.07 -14.44
CA PHE A 123 -5.25 -4.91 -13.83
C PHE A 123 -4.57 -3.60 -14.22
N LEU A 124 -4.54 -3.25 -15.50
CA LEU A 124 -3.87 -2.06 -16.00
C LEU A 124 -4.45 -0.78 -15.39
N VAL A 125 -5.78 -0.69 -15.29
CA VAL A 125 -6.47 0.45 -14.67
C VAL A 125 -6.17 0.51 -13.16
N SER A 126 -6.41 -0.59 -12.44
CA SER A 126 -6.17 -0.68 -10.99
C SER A 126 -4.72 -0.34 -10.63
N ARG A 127 -3.76 -0.98 -11.31
CA ARG A 127 -2.34 -0.79 -11.02
C ARG A 127 -1.83 0.58 -11.46
N GLY A 128 -2.30 1.10 -12.60
CA GLY A 128 -1.96 2.44 -13.08
C GLY A 128 -2.37 3.52 -12.08
N LEU A 129 -3.62 3.48 -11.60
CA LEU A 129 -4.14 4.41 -10.60
C LEU A 129 -3.36 4.30 -9.27
N SER A 130 -3.16 3.07 -8.76
CA SER A 130 -2.43 2.83 -7.51
C SER A 130 -0.97 3.27 -7.59
N THR A 131 -0.33 3.11 -8.76
CA THR A 131 1.06 3.54 -8.98
C THR A 131 1.16 5.07 -9.02
N GLY A 132 0.16 5.75 -9.59
CA GLY A 132 0.08 7.21 -9.55
C GLY A 132 0.03 7.75 -8.12
N ILE A 133 -0.84 7.18 -7.25
CA ILE A 133 -0.85 7.54 -5.82
C ILE A 133 0.52 7.28 -5.18
N SER A 134 1.23 6.22 -5.57
CA SER A 134 2.54 5.90 -5.02
C SER A 134 3.62 6.94 -5.40
N ILE A 135 3.49 7.64 -6.54
CA ILE A 135 4.37 8.76 -6.93
C ILE A 135 4.15 9.97 -6.01
N TYR A 136 2.92 10.19 -5.55
CA TYR A 136 2.60 11.34 -4.70
C TYR A 136 3.31 11.28 -3.34
N ALA A 137 3.53 10.10 -2.75
CA ALA A 137 4.17 9.96 -1.44
C ALA A 137 5.60 10.58 -1.37
N PRO A 138 6.57 10.23 -2.23
CA PRO A 138 7.88 10.89 -2.23
C PRO A 138 7.79 12.36 -2.66
N SER A 139 6.78 12.74 -3.45
CA SER A 139 6.57 14.13 -3.87
C SER A 139 6.14 15.03 -2.71
N ILE A 140 5.34 14.52 -1.75
CA ILE A 140 5.03 15.21 -0.49
C ILE A 140 6.31 15.60 0.23
N ILE A 141 7.25 14.66 0.38
CA ILE A 141 8.50 14.89 1.09
C ILE A 141 9.32 15.98 0.40
N LEU A 142 9.50 15.86 -0.91
CA LEU A 142 10.27 16.84 -1.69
C LEU A 142 9.61 18.22 -1.63
N SER A 143 8.27 18.28 -1.74
CA SER A 143 7.51 19.52 -1.60
C SER A 143 7.66 20.14 -0.21
N THR A 144 7.64 19.33 0.86
CA THR A 144 7.78 19.81 2.24
C THR A 144 9.19 20.34 2.50
N ILE A 145 10.23 19.61 2.05
CA ILE A 145 11.63 19.98 2.33
C ILE A 145 12.07 21.19 1.52
N LEU A 146 11.70 21.27 0.24
CA LEU A 146 12.14 22.33 -0.68
C LEU A 146 11.17 23.52 -0.75
N GLY A 147 9.99 23.41 -0.15
CA GLY A 147 8.95 24.42 -0.26
C GLY A 147 8.31 24.49 -1.66
N TRP A 148 8.63 23.58 -2.56
CA TRP A 148 8.15 23.60 -3.94
C TRP A 148 6.66 23.22 -4.04
N ASN A 149 6.05 23.63 -5.16
CA ASN A 149 4.70 23.25 -5.47
C ASN A 149 4.60 21.72 -5.66
N ILE A 150 3.58 21.10 -5.11
CA ILE A 150 3.37 19.64 -5.15
C ILE A 150 3.24 19.12 -6.59
N TYR A 151 2.66 19.89 -7.50
CA TYR A 151 2.55 19.50 -8.91
C TYR A 151 3.90 19.42 -9.60
N LEU A 152 4.80 20.40 -9.32
CA LEU A 152 6.18 20.39 -9.82
C LEU A 152 6.95 19.19 -9.27
N THR A 153 6.81 18.89 -7.97
CA THR A 153 7.49 17.75 -7.37
C THR A 153 6.97 16.42 -7.88
N ASN A 154 5.67 16.28 -8.17
CA ASN A 154 5.10 15.11 -8.84
C ASN A 154 5.72 14.91 -10.24
N LEU A 155 5.88 15.98 -11.01
CA LEU A 155 6.49 15.92 -12.34
C LEU A 155 7.95 15.49 -12.28
N ILE A 156 8.74 16.09 -11.39
CA ILE A 156 10.16 15.77 -11.20
C ILE A 156 10.33 14.32 -10.72
N MET A 157 9.60 13.91 -9.67
CA MET A 157 9.70 12.57 -9.13
C MET A 157 9.26 11.51 -10.13
N GLY A 158 8.12 11.74 -10.80
CA GLY A 158 7.63 10.84 -11.83
C GLY A 158 8.58 10.74 -13.02
N GLY A 159 9.14 11.86 -13.47
CA GLY A 159 10.12 11.90 -14.56
C GLY A 159 11.40 11.09 -14.24
N LEU A 160 11.96 11.27 -13.04
CA LEU A 160 13.12 10.50 -12.57
C LEU A 160 12.81 9.01 -12.50
N LEU A 161 11.62 8.64 -12.04
CA LEU A 161 11.17 7.25 -11.96
C LEU A 161 10.98 6.60 -13.33
N ILE A 162 10.47 7.34 -14.31
CA ILE A 162 10.35 6.85 -15.69
C ILE A 162 11.75 6.55 -16.25
N ILE A 163 12.70 7.49 -16.13
CA ILE A 163 14.08 7.32 -16.61
C ILE A 163 14.72 6.10 -15.95
N TYR A 164 14.60 5.97 -14.63
CA TYR A 164 15.13 4.82 -13.88
C TYR A 164 14.53 3.50 -14.36
N THR A 165 13.21 3.45 -14.58
CA THR A 165 12.53 2.22 -14.99
C THR A 165 12.87 1.79 -16.41
N MET A 166 13.00 2.73 -17.33
CA MET A 166 13.34 2.44 -18.73
C MET A 166 14.75 1.87 -18.89
N THR A 167 15.68 2.19 -17.99
CA THR A 167 17.07 1.72 -18.05
C THR A 167 17.29 0.37 -17.36
N GLY A 168 16.41 -0.04 -16.43
CA GLY A 168 16.54 -1.27 -15.63
C GLY A 168 15.59 -2.38 -16.06
N GLY A 169 16.07 -3.63 -16.13
CA GLY A 169 15.21 -4.82 -16.30
C GLY A 169 14.80 -5.45 -14.95
N ALA A 170 13.94 -6.48 -14.96
CA ALA A 170 13.42 -7.14 -13.77
C ALA A 170 14.51 -7.64 -12.81
N LYS A 171 15.65 -8.11 -13.33
CA LYS A 171 16.79 -8.59 -12.54
C LYS A 171 17.47 -7.46 -11.78
N ALA A 172 17.75 -6.34 -12.44
CA ALA A 172 18.35 -5.17 -11.80
C ALA A 172 17.45 -4.62 -10.70
N VAL A 173 16.14 -4.52 -10.95
CA VAL A 173 15.14 -4.10 -9.96
C VAL A 173 15.15 -5.02 -8.74
N ALA A 174 15.21 -6.35 -8.91
CA ALA A 174 15.21 -7.29 -7.79
C ALA A 174 16.46 -7.17 -6.90
N TYR A 175 17.64 -6.99 -7.50
CA TYR A 175 18.89 -6.80 -6.73
C TYR A 175 18.95 -5.46 -6.01
N THR A 176 18.44 -4.39 -6.63
CA THR A 176 18.33 -3.09 -5.96
C THR A 176 17.31 -3.12 -4.83
N GLN A 177 16.17 -3.81 -5.01
CA GLN A 177 15.17 -3.99 -3.97
C GLN A 177 15.72 -4.73 -2.74
N MET A 178 16.61 -5.69 -2.92
CA MET A 178 17.27 -6.37 -1.81
C MET A 178 18.06 -5.39 -0.92
N GLN A 179 18.88 -4.53 -1.52
CA GLN A 179 19.63 -3.52 -0.77
C GLN A 179 18.73 -2.45 -0.16
N GLN A 180 17.74 -2.00 -0.94
CA GLN A 180 16.76 -1.03 -0.47
C GLN A 180 16.06 -1.51 0.80
N LEU A 181 15.60 -2.77 0.83
CA LEU A 181 14.94 -3.34 2.01
C LEU A 181 15.87 -3.40 3.23
N PHE A 182 17.15 -3.73 3.05
CA PHE A 182 18.11 -3.72 4.15
C PHE A 182 18.27 -2.31 4.75
N ILE A 183 18.44 -1.30 3.89
CA ILE A 183 18.53 0.11 4.32
C ILE A 183 17.24 0.56 5.00
N VAL A 184 16.09 0.15 4.44
CA VAL A 184 14.75 0.45 4.96
C VAL A 184 14.56 -0.11 6.37
N PHE A 185 14.85 -1.40 6.57
CA PHE A 185 14.71 -2.02 7.90
C PHE A 185 15.64 -1.39 8.92
N THR A 186 16.88 -1.11 8.54
CA THR A 186 17.85 -0.43 9.41
C THR A 186 17.35 0.97 9.78
N GLY A 187 16.88 1.75 8.80
CA GLY A 187 16.35 3.09 9.03
C GLY A 187 15.13 3.11 9.93
N MET A 188 14.16 2.22 9.71
CA MET A 188 12.96 2.12 10.54
C MET A 188 13.27 1.65 11.97
N PHE A 189 14.19 0.71 12.13
CA PHE A 189 14.66 0.30 13.46
C PHE A 189 15.31 1.47 14.20
N LEU A 190 16.21 2.21 13.53
CA LEU A 190 16.83 3.39 14.10
C LEU A 190 15.81 4.48 14.43
N ALA A 191 14.79 4.69 13.60
CA ALA A 191 13.71 5.62 13.89
C ALA A 191 12.97 5.22 15.17
N GLY A 192 12.53 3.96 15.29
CA GLY A 192 11.87 3.47 16.50
C GLY A 192 12.73 3.58 17.76
N TYR A 193 14.02 3.21 17.67
CA TYR A 193 14.98 3.38 18.73
C TYR A 193 15.12 4.86 19.18
N MET A 194 15.20 5.77 18.21
CA MET A 194 15.35 7.19 18.49
C MET A 194 14.09 7.80 19.09
N VAL A 195 12.88 7.36 18.70
CA VAL A 195 11.64 7.82 19.39
C VAL A 195 11.73 7.54 20.88
N VAL A 196 12.14 6.32 21.26
CA VAL A 196 12.27 5.93 22.67
C VAL A 196 13.40 6.69 23.36
N LYS A 197 14.55 6.84 22.70
CA LYS A 197 15.72 7.56 23.26
C LYS A 197 15.44 9.04 23.50
N LEU A 198 14.56 9.65 22.73
CA LEU A 198 14.17 11.07 22.86
C LEU A 198 13.06 11.29 23.90
N MET A 199 12.50 10.22 24.50
CA MET A 199 11.53 10.36 25.59
C MET A 199 12.15 11.06 26.81
N PRO A 200 11.33 11.69 27.66
CA PRO A 200 11.79 12.31 28.89
C PRO A 200 12.43 11.28 29.84
N GLU A 201 13.27 11.77 30.78
CA GLU A 201 13.82 10.93 31.83
C GLU A 201 12.72 10.17 32.59
N GLY A 202 12.96 8.91 32.84
CA GLY A 202 11.99 8.02 33.49
C GLY A 202 10.93 7.40 32.59
N ILE A 203 10.85 7.79 31.31
CA ILE A 203 9.93 7.21 30.32
C ILE A 203 10.75 6.39 29.31
N GLY A 204 10.69 5.07 29.43
CA GLY A 204 11.29 4.14 28.49
C GLY A 204 10.28 3.56 27.50
N PHE A 205 10.67 2.49 26.84
CA PHE A 205 9.82 1.78 25.88
C PHE A 205 8.53 1.24 26.53
N THR A 206 8.65 0.66 27.72
CA THR A 206 7.53 0.02 28.43
C THR A 206 6.47 1.06 28.84
N GLU A 207 6.91 2.18 29.41
CA GLU A 207 6.02 3.28 29.82
C GLU A 207 5.35 3.93 28.61
N ALA A 208 6.08 4.15 27.53
CA ALA A 208 5.51 4.71 26.30
C ALA A 208 4.42 3.82 25.73
N ILE A 209 4.62 2.49 25.75
CA ILE A 209 3.62 1.50 25.29
C ILE A 209 2.44 1.41 26.26
N ASP A 210 2.66 1.44 27.59
CA ASP A 210 1.57 1.42 28.57
C ASP A 210 0.62 2.61 28.41
N VAL A 211 1.18 3.81 28.29
CA VAL A 211 0.37 5.03 28.04
C VAL A 211 -0.41 4.92 26.73
N ALA A 212 0.24 4.46 25.63
CA ALA A 212 -0.45 4.26 24.35
C ALA A 212 -1.55 3.20 24.43
N ALA A 213 -1.31 2.10 25.17
CA ALA A 213 -2.27 1.02 25.35
C ALA A 213 -3.54 1.49 26.06
N ARG A 214 -3.38 2.30 27.12
CA ARG A 214 -4.50 2.91 27.84
C ARG A 214 -5.28 3.91 26.99
N MET A 215 -4.63 4.55 26.04
CA MET A 215 -5.28 5.40 25.02
C MET A 215 -5.89 4.57 23.86
N GLY A 216 -5.91 3.24 23.95
CA GLY A 216 -6.49 2.35 22.94
C GLY A 216 -5.62 2.17 21.69
N LYS A 217 -4.39 2.72 21.65
CA LYS A 217 -3.55 2.66 20.43
C LYS A 217 -2.89 1.30 20.22
N MET A 218 -2.81 0.45 21.24
CA MET A 218 -2.25 -0.91 21.15
C MET A 218 -3.29 -1.99 20.87
N ASN A 219 -4.55 -1.63 20.66
CA ASN A 219 -5.61 -2.58 20.31
C ASN A 219 -5.33 -3.19 18.93
N THR A 220 -4.72 -4.37 18.94
CA THR A 220 -4.34 -5.13 17.75
C THR A 220 -5.50 -5.95 17.20
N ILE A 221 -6.36 -6.47 18.10
CA ILE A 221 -7.50 -7.32 17.75
C ILE A 221 -8.77 -6.63 18.23
N VAL A 222 -9.62 -6.26 17.27
CA VAL A 222 -10.96 -5.75 17.52
C VAL A 222 -11.93 -6.83 17.06
N SER A 223 -12.39 -7.65 18.02
CA SER A 223 -13.28 -8.79 17.75
C SER A 223 -14.74 -8.49 18.05
N HIS A 224 -15.03 -7.43 18.80
CA HIS A 224 -16.40 -7.07 19.14
C HIS A 224 -17.17 -6.67 17.89
N ILE A 225 -18.09 -7.56 17.51
CA ILE A 225 -19.17 -7.26 16.58
C ILE A 225 -20.37 -6.93 17.44
N ASP A 226 -20.70 -5.66 17.54
CA ASP A 226 -22.02 -5.29 18.02
C ASP A 226 -23.02 -5.60 16.90
N VAL A 227 -23.62 -6.79 16.97
CA VAL A 227 -24.58 -7.27 15.95
C VAL A 227 -25.85 -6.40 15.96
N THR A 228 -26.07 -5.62 17.02
CA THR A 228 -27.17 -4.64 17.12
C THR A 228 -26.86 -3.33 16.41
N ASP A 229 -25.58 -3.03 16.23
CA ASP A 229 -25.13 -1.93 15.39
C ASP A 229 -24.92 -2.42 13.95
N ASN A 230 -25.86 -2.06 13.05
CA ASN A 230 -25.77 -2.36 11.61
C ASN A 230 -24.51 -1.78 10.92
N ALA A 231 -23.55 -1.26 11.69
CA ALA A 231 -22.34 -0.60 11.22
C ALA A 231 -21.09 -1.49 11.18
N TRP A 232 -21.12 -2.73 11.70
CA TRP A 232 -19.91 -3.56 11.75
C TRP A 232 -19.31 -3.89 10.37
N TRP A 233 -20.12 -3.96 9.31
CA TRP A 233 -19.63 -4.11 7.91
C TRP A 233 -18.90 -2.88 7.40
N LYS A 234 -19.17 -1.72 8.01
CA LYS A 234 -18.53 -0.44 7.67
C LYS A 234 -17.23 -0.23 8.44
N ASP A 235 -17.01 -0.94 9.55
CA ASP A 235 -15.73 -0.89 10.25
C ASP A 235 -14.63 -1.50 9.39
N LYS A 236 -13.65 -0.67 9.04
CA LYS A 236 -12.60 -1.01 8.09
C LYS A 236 -11.66 -2.09 8.63
N TYR A 237 -11.35 -2.03 9.93
CA TYR A 237 -10.30 -2.84 10.55
C TYR A 237 -10.80 -3.56 11.79
N ASN A 238 -11.51 -4.65 11.60
CA ASN A 238 -11.88 -5.61 12.61
C ASN A 238 -11.35 -7.01 12.26
N LEU A 239 -11.41 -7.95 13.19
CA LEU A 239 -10.87 -9.30 13.00
C LEU A 239 -11.45 -10.00 11.76
N TRP A 240 -12.74 -9.86 11.52
CA TRP A 240 -13.42 -10.55 10.40
C TRP A 240 -13.11 -9.92 9.05
N SER A 241 -13.13 -8.58 8.96
CA SER A 241 -12.75 -7.89 7.75
C SER A 241 -11.29 -8.17 7.39
N GLY A 242 -10.40 -8.24 8.40
CA GLY A 242 -8.99 -8.57 8.20
C GLY A 242 -8.75 -10.02 7.82
N LEU A 243 -9.42 -10.98 8.51
CA LEU A 243 -9.20 -12.40 8.25
C LEU A 243 -9.83 -12.81 6.92
N VAL A 244 -11.10 -12.48 6.68
CA VAL A 244 -11.82 -12.87 5.46
C VAL A 244 -11.55 -11.91 4.31
N GLY A 245 -11.83 -10.62 4.48
CA GLY A 245 -11.61 -9.62 3.44
C GLY A 245 -10.13 -9.49 3.07
N GLY A 246 -9.23 -9.48 4.08
CA GLY A 246 -7.79 -9.49 3.89
C GLY A 246 -7.27 -10.76 3.21
N PHE A 247 -7.86 -11.94 3.47
CA PHE A 247 -7.55 -13.17 2.76
C PHE A 247 -7.88 -13.07 1.26
N PHE A 248 -9.10 -12.65 0.91
CA PHE A 248 -9.51 -12.51 -0.49
C PHE A 248 -8.69 -11.44 -1.21
N LEU A 249 -8.41 -10.31 -0.54
CA LEU A 249 -7.55 -9.27 -1.09
C LEU A 249 -6.13 -9.80 -1.35
N ALA A 250 -5.51 -10.48 -0.37
CA ALA A 250 -4.18 -11.04 -0.53
C ALA A 250 -4.14 -12.13 -1.60
N LEU A 251 -5.16 -12.99 -1.65
CA LEU A 251 -5.29 -14.04 -2.66
C LEU A 251 -5.37 -13.43 -4.08
N SER A 252 -6.14 -12.35 -4.25
CA SER A 252 -6.21 -11.63 -5.51
C SER A 252 -4.89 -10.93 -5.83
N TYR A 253 -4.38 -10.12 -4.92
CA TYR A 253 -3.18 -9.34 -5.13
C TYR A 253 -1.97 -10.19 -5.53
N PHE A 254 -1.75 -11.33 -4.88
CA PHE A 254 -0.64 -12.23 -5.21
C PHE A 254 -0.97 -13.26 -6.28
N GLY A 255 -2.24 -13.52 -6.56
CA GLY A 255 -2.67 -14.51 -7.54
C GLY A 255 -2.98 -13.93 -8.91
N THR A 256 -3.39 -12.67 -8.99
CA THR A 256 -3.90 -12.08 -10.23
C THR A 256 -3.20 -10.80 -10.66
N ASP A 257 -2.57 -10.05 -9.75
CA ASP A 257 -1.84 -8.83 -10.08
C ASP A 257 -0.46 -9.16 -10.65
N GLN A 258 -0.23 -8.80 -11.92
CA GLN A 258 1.01 -9.12 -12.63
C GLN A 258 2.26 -8.53 -11.96
N SER A 259 2.15 -7.45 -11.19
CA SER A 259 3.29 -6.90 -10.48
C SER A 259 3.82 -7.81 -9.38
N GLN A 260 2.97 -8.70 -8.84
CA GLN A 260 3.34 -9.72 -7.86
C GLN A 260 3.57 -11.08 -8.52
N VAL A 261 2.65 -11.49 -9.41
CA VAL A 261 2.77 -12.74 -10.17
C VAL A 261 4.10 -12.79 -10.92
N GLY A 262 4.45 -11.70 -11.59
CA GLY A 262 5.71 -11.59 -12.32
C GLY A 262 6.94 -11.84 -11.44
N ARG A 263 6.89 -11.58 -10.11
CA ARG A 263 8.04 -11.80 -9.22
C ARG A 263 8.32 -13.27 -8.98
N TYR A 264 7.32 -14.06 -8.63
CA TYR A 264 7.54 -15.49 -8.37
C TYR A 264 7.63 -16.33 -9.65
N LEU A 265 7.20 -15.81 -10.80
CA LEU A 265 7.43 -16.45 -12.11
C LEU A 265 8.91 -16.35 -12.56
N THR A 266 9.74 -15.48 -11.96
CA THR A 266 11.18 -15.41 -12.23
C THR A 266 11.99 -16.50 -11.54
N ALA A 267 11.35 -17.37 -10.75
CA ALA A 267 11.99 -18.43 -9.97
C ALA A 267 12.68 -19.49 -10.83
N LYS A 268 13.76 -20.07 -10.31
CA LYS A 268 14.45 -21.21 -10.95
C LYS A 268 13.55 -22.43 -11.11
N ASN A 269 12.65 -22.65 -10.17
CA ASN A 269 11.74 -23.81 -10.15
C ASN A 269 10.55 -23.56 -9.23
N LEU A 270 9.58 -24.48 -9.23
CA LEU A 270 8.36 -24.43 -8.44
C LEU A 270 8.62 -24.31 -6.92
N LYS A 271 9.66 -25.00 -6.40
CA LYS A 271 9.99 -24.96 -4.97
C LYS A 271 10.44 -23.57 -4.53
N GLU A 272 11.26 -22.90 -5.34
CA GLU A 272 11.71 -21.53 -5.08
C GLU A 272 10.56 -20.52 -5.07
N SER A 273 9.62 -20.63 -6.03
CA SER A 273 8.41 -19.80 -6.07
C SER A 273 7.55 -19.96 -4.81
N ARG A 274 7.27 -21.21 -4.43
CA ARG A 274 6.45 -21.53 -3.25
C ARG A 274 7.12 -21.02 -1.97
N MET A 275 8.42 -21.27 -1.80
CA MET A 275 9.15 -20.83 -0.62
C MET A 275 9.17 -19.31 -0.49
N GLY A 276 9.43 -18.59 -1.60
CA GLY A 276 9.40 -17.12 -1.60
C GLY A 276 8.05 -16.53 -1.17
N LEU A 277 6.94 -17.10 -1.68
CA LEU A 277 5.59 -16.68 -1.32
C LEU A 277 5.23 -17.02 0.14
N LEU A 278 5.52 -18.24 0.61
CA LEU A 278 5.23 -18.65 2.00
C LEU A 278 5.99 -17.77 2.98
N MET A 279 7.28 -17.53 2.72
CA MET A 279 8.10 -16.67 3.57
C MET A 279 7.61 -15.23 3.55
N ASN A 280 7.08 -14.72 2.42
CA ASN A 280 6.45 -13.40 2.39
C ASN A 280 5.23 -13.34 3.34
N GLY A 281 4.38 -14.35 3.35
CA GLY A 281 3.25 -14.42 4.28
C GLY A 281 3.65 -14.38 5.75
N LEU A 282 4.77 -15.03 6.09
CA LEU A 282 5.26 -15.08 7.48
C LEU A 282 5.99 -13.80 7.89
N VAL A 283 6.80 -13.20 7.01
CA VAL A 283 7.65 -12.04 7.34
C VAL A 283 6.87 -10.73 7.27
N LYS A 284 5.89 -10.62 6.37
CA LYS A 284 5.17 -9.36 6.13
C LYS A 284 4.34 -8.91 7.34
N VAL A 285 3.69 -9.82 8.07
CA VAL A 285 2.85 -9.48 9.23
C VAL A 285 3.69 -8.88 10.37
N PRO A 286 4.77 -9.52 10.86
CA PRO A 286 5.65 -8.92 11.85
C PRO A 286 6.30 -7.60 11.38
N MET A 287 6.71 -7.52 10.11
CA MET A 287 7.26 -6.28 9.55
C MET A 287 6.26 -5.14 9.65
N GLN A 288 5.02 -5.38 9.26
CA GLN A 288 3.98 -4.34 9.30
C GLN A 288 3.65 -3.94 10.74
N TYR A 289 3.61 -4.92 11.66
CA TYR A 289 3.43 -4.66 13.08
C TYR A 289 4.51 -3.71 13.61
N LEU A 290 5.78 -3.94 13.30
CA LEU A 290 6.89 -3.08 13.74
C LEU A 290 6.80 -1.66 13.14
N ILE A 291 6.38 -1.53 11.88
CA ILE A 291 6.20 -0.22 11.25
C ILE A 291 5.08 0.58 11.95
N LEU A 292 3.95 -0.07 12.23
CA LEU A 292 2.84 0.55 12.95
C LEU A 292 3.25 0.91 14.38
N LEU A 293 4.03 0.07 15.04
CA LEU A 293 4.54 0.31 16.39
C LEU A 293 5.37 1.60 16.46
N VAL A 294 6.17 1.91 15.43
CA VAL A 294 6.86 3.21 15.34
C VAL A 294 5.87 4.36 15.37
N GLY A 295 4.74 4.25 14.67
CA GLY A 295 3.68 5.26 14.68
C GLY A 295 3.00 5.43 16.04
N VAL A 296 2.77 4.32 16.77
CA VAL A 296 2.26 4.34 18.14
C VAL A 296 3.27 4.99 19.11
N LEU A 297 4.55 4.70 18.96
CA LEU A 297 5.61 5.35 19.74
C LEU A 297 5.68 6.86 19.46
N VAL A 298 5.47 7.29 18.21
CA VAL A 298 5.37 8.72 17.85
C VAL A 298 4.12 9.35 18.49
N PHE A 299 3.00 8.62 18.58
CA PHE A 299 1.83 9.09 19.33
C PHE A 299 2.17 9.30 20.80
N SER A 300 2.80 8.32 21.46
CA SER A 300 3.26 8.47 22.85
C SER A 300 4.22 9.64 23.02
N PHE A 301 5.17 9.81 22.10
CA PHE A 301 6.10 10.93 22.10
C PHE A 301 5.37 12.28 22.17
N TYR A 302 4.33 12.49 21.36
CA TYR A 302 3.54 13.72 21.34
C TYR A 302 2.53 13.87 22.49
N LEU A 303 2.45 12.91 23.39
CA LEU A 303 1.79 13.08 24.68
C LEU A 303 2.72 13.75 25.71
N PHE A 304 4.04 13.49 25.62
CA PHE A 304 5.04 14.08 26.50
C PHE A 304 5.66 15.37 25.94
N PHE A 305 5.62 15.54 24.61
CA PHE A 305 6.13 16.72 23.90
C PHE A 305 5.03 17.45 23.16
N SER A 306 5.26 18.73 22.87
CA SER A 306 4.30 19.54 22.13
C SER A 306 4.13 19.03 20.70
N SER A 307 2.87 18.84 20.30
CA SER A 307 2.49 18.57 18.91
C SER A 307 1.90 19.82 18.28
N PRO A 308 2.06 20.03 16.96
CA PRO A 308 1.36 21.09 16.24
C PRO A 308 -0.14 20.79 16.19
N VAL A 309 -0.96 21.80 15.86
CA VAL A 309 -2.39 21.60 15.57
C VAL A 309 -2.56 20.79 14.28
N LEU A 310 -1.82 21.15 13.24
CA LEU A 310 -1.77 20.45 11.94
C LEU A 310 -0.32 20.06 11.63
N PHE A 311 -0.09 18.80 11.28
CA PHE A 311 1.23 18.30 10.92
C PHE A 311 1.69 18.73 9.51
N ASN A 312 0.76 19.13 8.65
CA ASN A 312 1.08 19.80 7.39
C ASN A 312 1.12 21.32 7.62
N GLU A 313 2.32 21.85 7.85
CA GLU A 313 2.52 23.28 8.16
C GLU A 313 2.01 24.22 7.05
N LYS A 314 2.01 23.80 5.79
CA LYS A 314 1.48 24.60 4.68
C LYS A 314 -0.01 24.90 4.78
N LEU A 315 -0.76 24.13 5.58
CA LEU A 315 -2.18 24.39 5.81
C LEU A 315 -2.38 25.59 6.74
N ASN A 316 -1.41 25.92 7.57
CA ASN A 316 -1.46 27.08 8.45
C ASN A 316 -1.54 28.40 7.66
N ASP A 317 -0.90 28.46 6.48
CA ASP A 317 -0.93 29.64 5.60
C ASP A 317 -2.34 29.95 5.06
N LYS A 318 -3.26 28.98 5.15
CA LYS A 318 -4.66 29.12 4.72
C LYS A 318 -5.60 29.56 5.83
N ILE A 319 -5.13 29.63 7.06
CA ILE A 319 -5.89 30.08 8.24
C ILE A 319 -5.53 31.54 8.50
N SER A 320 -6.52 32.35 8.83
CA SER A 320 -6.26 33.75 9.20
C SER A 320 -5.35 33.82 10.44
N GLN A 321 -4.48 34.83 10.50
CA GLN A 321 -3.48 34.95 11.55
C GLN A 321 -4.10 34.99 12.96
N SER A 322 -5.26 35.65 13.12
CA SER A 322 -5.98 35.71 14.41
C SER A 322 -6.48 34.33 14.85
N ASN A 323 -7.08 33.56 13.93
CA ASN A 323 -7.55 32.20 14.21
C ASN A 323 -6.37 31.25 14.50
N LEU A 324 -5.27 31.37 13.75
CA LEU A 324 -4.08 30.56 13.95
C LEU A 324 -3.45 30.81 15.35
N LEU A 325 -3.43 32.07 15.80
CA LEU A 325 -2.95 32.41 17.14
C LEU A 325 -3.84 31.81 18.25
N ASP A 326 -5.16 31.85 18.08
CA ASP A 326 -6.10 31.22 19.02
C ASP A 326 -5.93 29.70 19.05
N LEU A 327 -5.89 29.06 17.89
CA LEU A 327 -5.67 27.62 17.78
C LEU A 327 -4.35 27.20 18.46
N ASN A 328 -3.27 27.92 18.22
CA ASN A 328 -1.96 27.62 18.83
C ASN A 328 -1.99 27.80 20.36
N ARG A 329 -2.63 28.84 20.88
CA ARG A 329 -2.78 29.06 22.34
C ARG A 329 -3.55 27.90 22.98
N ARG A 330 -4.66 27.48 22.37
CA ARG A 330 -5.47 26.36 22.86
C ARG A 330 -4.68 25.03 22.77
N GLN A 331 -3.91 24.84 21.69
CA GLN A 331 -3.04 23.67 21.52
C GLN A 331 -1.94 23.61 22.58
N ASP A 332 -1.32 24.74 22.91
CA ASP A 332 -0.25 24.81 23.93
C ASP A 332 -0.80 24.45 25.31
N SER A 333 -2.01 24.92 25.65
CA SER A 333 -2.70 24.53 26.89
C SER A 333 -2.98 23.02 26.93
N LEU A 334 -3.48 22.45 25.82
CA LEU A 334 -3.74 21.01 25.71
C LEU A 334 -2.45 20.17 25.72
N ASN A 335 -1.35 20.68 25.13
CA ASN A 335 -0.04 20.04 25.19
C ASN A 335 0.49 19.99 26.63
N ALA A 336 0.35 21.08 27.38
CA ALA A 336 0.76 21.13 28.79
C ALA A 336 -0.05 20.16 29.66
N ALA A 337 -1.36 20.10 29.46
CA ALA A 337 -2.26 19.15 30.15
C ALA A 337 -1.93 17.69 29.76
N ALA A 338 -1.71 17.40 28.48
CA ALA A 338 -1.33 16.06 28.01
C ALA A 338 -0.03 15.61 28.69
N LYS A 339 0.98 16.46 28.71
CA LYS A 339 2.26 16.19 29.38
C LYS A 339 2.06 15.87 30.85
N LEU A 340 1.31 16.73 31.59
CA LEU A 340 1.05 16.54 33.00
C LEU A 340 0.38 15.17 33.28
N TYR A 341 -0.74 14.89 32.61
CA TYR A 341 -1.49 13.68 32.87
C TYR A 341 -0.75 12.42 32.36
N SER A 342 0.08 12.52 31.33
CA SER A 342 0.92 11.41 30.88
C SER A 342 1.99 11.04 31.92
N PHE A 343 2.62 12.02 32.56
CA PHE A 343 3.54 11.76 33.66
C PHE A 343 2.82 11.22 34.92
N GLN A 344 1.67 11.77 35.29
CA GLN A 344 0.86 11.24 36.39
C GLN A 344 0.47 9.80 36.16
N LEU A 345 -0.03 9.48 34.94
CA LEU A 345 -0.40 8.13 34.54
C LEU A 345 0.79 7.18 34.61
N SER A 346 1.93 7.56 34.07
CA SER A 346 3.14 6.73 34.06
C SER A 346 3.66 6.46 35.48
N ASN A 347 3.68 7.48 36.34
CA ASN A 347 4.13 7.33 37.73
C ASN A 347 3.16 6.49 38.57
N ALA A 348 1.84 6.75 38.47
CA ALA A 348 0.84 5.98 39.18
C ALA A 348 0.82 4.49 38.70
N SER A 349 1.10 4.24 37.40
CA SER A 349 1.23 2.89 36.88
C SER A 349 2.46 2.16 37.46
N LYS A 350 3.60 2.85 37.64
CA LYS A 350 4.80 2.29 38.28
C LYS A 350 4.58 1.99 39.76
N ASP A 351 3.87 2.87 40.44
CA ASP A 351 3.61 2.76 41.89
C ASP A 351 2.48 1.75 42.20
N GLY A 352 1.76 1.27 41.17
CA GLY A 352 0.66 0.31 41.30
C GLY A 352 -0.62 0.92 41.90
N GLU A 353 -0.80 2.25 41.87
CA GLU A 353 -1.92 2.96 42.47
C GLU A 353 -3.14 3.01 41.55
N ALA A 354 -3.97 1.98 41.55
CA ALA A 354 -5.07 1.76 40.62
C ALA A 354 -6.05 2.93 40.50
N GLU A 355 -6.37 3.62 41.61
CA GLU A 355 -7.30 4.76 41.63
C GLU A 355 -6.71 5.97 40.90
N LYS A 356 -5.45 6.32 41.18
CA LYS A 356 -4.74 7.41 40.48
C LYS A 356 -4.50 7.10 39.01
N VAL A 357 -4.27 5.81 38.68
CA VAL A 357 -4.18 5.38 37.28
C VAL A 357 -5.50 5.64 36.54
N ALA A 358 -6.64 5.27 37.13
CA ALA A 358 -7.95 5.47 36.51
C ALA A 358 -8.27 6.97 36.32
N GLU A 359 -7.97 7.79 37.31
CA GLU A 359 -8.17 9.26 37.24
C GLU A 359 -7.30 9.91 36.16
N ALA A 360 -5.99 9.60 36.14
CA ALA A 360 -5.06 10.14 35.17
C ALA A 360 -5.38 9.66 33.74
N GLU A 361 -5.80 8.40 33.58
CA GLU A 361 -6.25 7.83 32.30
C GLU A 361 -7.48 8.57 31.76
N LEU A 362 -8.49 8.80 32.61
CA LEU A 362 -9.71 9.50 32.21
C LEU A 362 -9.38 10.94 31.78
N SER A 363 -8.57 11.64 32.57
CA SER A 363 -8.14 13.02 32.29
C SER A 363 -7.36 13.10 30.98
N LEU A 364 -6.42 12.15 30.76
CA LEU A 364 -5.63 12.11 29.53
C LEU A 364 -6.51 11.81 28.30
N LYS A 365 -7.50 10.89 28.42
CA LYS A 365 -8.47 10.61 27.34
C LYS A 365 -9.26 11.85 26.95
N GLN A 366 -9.69 12.66 27.93
CA GLN A 366 -10.41 13.91 27.66
C GLN A 366 -9.51 14.91 26.92
N VAL A 367 -8.25 15.04 27.31
CA VAL A 367 -7.29 15.94 26.63
C VAL A 367 -7.02 15.46 25.20
N VAL A 368 -6.81 14.15 24.99
CA VAL A 368 -6.61 13.59 23.64
C VAL A 368 -7.82 13.86 22.76
N GLN A 369 -9.04 13.67 23.27
CA GLN A 369 -10.26 14.00 22.52
C GLN A 369 -10.37 15.51 22.22
N ALA A 370 -9.99 16.37 23.16
CA ALA A 370 -9.98 17.82 22.95
C ALA A 370 -8.97 18.22 21.86
N LYS A 371 -7.78 17.62 21.83
CA LYS A 371 -6.78 17.81 20.75
C LYS A 371 -7.34 17.39 19.38
N GLU A 372 -8.03 16.26 19.30
CA GLU A 372 -8.66 15.79 18.04
C GLU A 372 -9.79 16.72 17.57
N ARG A 373 -10.60 17.27 18.51
CA ARG A 373 -11.63 18.29 18.18
C ARG A 373 -10.99 19.57 17.66
N LEU A 374 -9.94 20.05 18.31
CA LEU A 374 -9.20 21.24 17.88
C LEU A 374 -8.59 21.06 16.50
N ARG A 375 -7.99 19.89 16.24
CA ARG A 375 -7.45 19.53 14.93
C ARG A 375 -8.54 19.48 13.85
N SER A 376 -9.71 18.94 14.17
CA SER A 376 -10.86 18.91 13.26
C SER A 376 -11.39 20.31 12.97
N GLU A 377 -11.45 21.20 13.98
CA GLU A 377 -11.81 22.61 13.83
C GLU A 377 -10.86 23.32 12.88
N ALA A 378 -9.54 23.16 13.06
CA ALA A 378 -8.53 23.73 12.17
C ALA A 378 -8.67 23.23 10.73
N LYS A 379 -8.91 21.93 10.52
CA LYS A 379 -9.18 21.35 9.21
C LYS A 379 -10.42 21.96 8.54
N ASN A 380 -11.47 22.18 9.30
CA ASN A 380 -12.69 22.82 8.79
C ASN A 380 -12.45 24.28 8.40
N MET A 381 -11.65 25.04 9.17
CA MET A 381 -11.24 26.40 8.80
C MET A 381 -10.45 26.43 7.49
N VAL A 382 -9.48 25.51 7.31
CA VAL A 382 -8.74 25.36 6.04
C VAL A 382 -9.69 25.08 4.89
N LYS A 383 -10.65 24.15 5.09
CA LYS A 383 -11.59 23.74 4.04
C LYS A 383 -12.59 24.85 3.68
N ALA A 384 -12.93 25.71 4.65
CA ALA A 384 -13.76 26.90 4.41
C ALA A 384 -13.00 27.97 3.60
N ALA A 385 -11.68 28.12 3.85
CA ALA A 385 -10.83 29.06 3.11
C ALA A 385 -10.47 28.55 1.70
N ASP A 386 -10.24 27.24 1.56
CA ASP A 386 -9.91 26.59 0.29
C ASP A 386 -10.55 25.19 0.22
N ARG A 387 -11.65 25.11 -0.52
CA ARG A 387 -12.39 23.85 -0.72
C ARG A 387 -11.57 22.75 -1.42
N SER A 388 -10.53 23.12 -2.17
CA SER A 388 -9.66 22.19 -2.87
C SER A 388 -8.50 21.68 -2.01
N ALA A 389 -8.28 22.26 -0.81
CA ALA A 389 -7.20 21.88 0.06
C ALA A 389 -7.35 20.45 0.60
N ASP A 390 -6.29 19.66 0.51
CA ASP A 390 -6.20 18.40 1.23
C ASP A 390 -5.98 18.66 2.72
N THR A 391 -7.01 18.43 3.51
CA THR A 391 -6.96 18.58 4.97
C THR A 391 -6.52 17.32 5.70
N ASN A 392 -6.25 16.21 4.98
CA ASN A 392 -5.72 15.00 5.60
C ASN A 392 -4.21 15.14 5.80
N ASP A 393 -3.80 15.39 7.03
CA ASP A 393 -2.39 15.54 7.41
C ASP A 393 -1.77 14.26 8.01
N THR A 394 -2.47 13.11 7.94
CA THR A 394 -1.98 11.82 8.45
C THR A 394 -0.65 11.41 7.81
N ASN A 395 -0.49 11.67 6.52
CA ASN A 395 0.74 11.37 5.79
C ASN A 395 1.95 12.25 6.22
N TYR A 396 1.69 13.36 6.92
CA TYR A 396 2.72 14.30 7.39
C TYR A 396 3.18 14.03 8.82
N ILE A 397 2.45 13.25 9.63
CA ILE A 397 2.75 13.01 11.05
C ILE A 397 4.16 12.47 11.25
N PHE A 398 4.49 11.35 10.58
CA PHE A 398 5.80 10.76 10.71
C PHE A 398 6.90 11.61 10.08
N LEU A 399 6.60 12.24 8.95
CA LEU A 399 7.53 13.17 8.29
C LEU A 399 7.86 14.37 9.18
N TYR A 400 6.87 14.95 9.84
CA TYR A 400 7.06 16.05 10.78
C TYR A 400 7.97 15.63 11.95
N PHE A 401 7.72 14.45 12.54
CA PHE A 401 8.58 13.90 13.58
C PHE A 401 10.03 13.74 13.09
N VAL A 402 10.22 13.15 11.90
CA VAL A 402 11.55 12.95 11.31
C VAL A 402 12.30 14.27 11.12
N LEU A 403 11.63 15.30 10.59
CA LEU A 403 12.27 16.57 10.25
C LEU A 403 12.60 17.43 11.48
N HIS A 404 11.80 17.36 12.56
CA HIS A 404 11.91 18.28 13.70
C HIS A 404 12.58 17.68 14.94
N HIS A 405 12.59 16.35 15.09
CA HIS A 405 13.06 15.71 16.32
C HIS A 405 14.27 14.81 16.15
N LEU A 406 14.54 14.29 14.95
CA LEU A 406 15.64 13.36 14.76
C LEU A 406 17.00 14.07 14.58
N PRO A 407 18.10 13.42 14.99
CA PRO A 407 19.43 13.97 14.81
C PRO A 407 19.83 14.07 13.34
N LYS A 408 20.72 15.04 13.05
CA LYS A 408 21.29 15.25 11.72
C LYS A 408 21.95 13.97 11.19
N GLY A 409 21.80 13.70 9.92
CA GLY A 409 22.25 12.47 9.24
C GLY A 409 21.17 11.37 9.24
N LEU A 410 20.48 11.13 10.36
CA LEU A 410 19.38 10.16 10.40
C LEU A 410 18.16 10.65 9.63
N VAL A 411 17.89 11.96 9.63
CA VAL A 411 16.86 12.58 8.77
C VAL A 411 17.13 12.26 7.30
N GLY A 412 18.36 12.49 6.83
CA GLY A 412 18.76 12.18 5.45
C GLY A 412 18.62 10.70 5.11
N LEU A 413 18.99 9.80 6.03
CA LEU A 413 18.84 8.36 5.86
C LEU A 413 17.36 7.94 5.74
N LEU A 414 16.48 8.44 6.60
CA LEU A 414 15.05 8.08 6.55
C LEU A 414 14.36 8.61 5.31
N ILE A 415 14.74 9.80 4.86
CA ILE A 415 14.25 10.33 3.58
C ILE A 415 14.76 9.45 2.43
N ALA A 416 16.03 9.03 2.44
CA ALA A 416 16.55 8.07 1.46
C ALA A 416 15.77 6.75 1.48
N VAL A 417 15.41 6.23 2.66
CA VAL A 417 14.55 5.03 2.82
C VAL A 417 13.24 5.18 2.05
N ILE A 418 12.56 6.31 2.22
CA ILE A 418 11.28 6.54 1.56
C ILE A 418 11.43 6.68 0.04
N PHE A 419 12.46 7.40 -0.43
CA PHE A 419 12.74 7.52 -1.86
C PHE A 419 13.11 6.17 -2.50
N LEU A 420 13.98 5.39 -1.86
CA LEU A 420 14.38 4.07 -2.34
C LEU A 420 13.19 3.11 -2.42
N SER A 421 12.33 3.13 -1.40
CA SER A 421 11.10 2.32 -1.38
C SER A 421 10.13 2.70 -2.49
N ALA A 422 10.00 4.01 -2.78
CA ALA A 422 9.23 4.51 -3.91
C ALA A 422 9.80 3.99 -5.23
N TRP A 423 11.11 4.16 -5.45
CA TRP A 423 11.75 3.78 -6.71
C TRP A 423 11.62 2.29 -6.99
N GLY A 424 11.86 1.44 -6.00
CA GLY A 424 11.75 -0.01 -6.15
C GLY A 424 10.33 -0.47 -6.49
N SER A 425 9.32 0.04 -5.78
CA SER A 425 7.92 -0.37 -5.96
C SER A 425 7.30 0.19 -7.25
N ILE A 426 7.56 1.46 -7.57
CA ILE A 426 7.01 2.12 -8.76
C ILE A 426 7.66 1.55 -10.03
N ALA A 427 8.98 1.35 -10.04
CA ALA A 427 9.66 0.73 -11.19
C ALA A 427 9.14 -0.70 -11.45
N ALA A 428 8.89 -1.48 -10.37
CA ALA A 428 8.29 -2.79 -10.48
C ALA A 428 6.88 -2.74 -11.08
N ALA A 429 6.07 -1.76 -10.67
CA ALA A 429 4.71 -1.56 -11.17
C ALA A 429 4.71 -1.11 -12.64
N LEU A 430 5.50 -0.10 -13.01
CA LEU A 430 5.62 0.37 -14.40
C LEU A 430 6.10 -0.73 -15.34
N ASN A 431 7.06 -1.56 -14.91
CA ASN A 431 7.53 -2.71 -15.67
C ASN A 431 6.40 -3.74 -15.89
N SER A 432 5.55 -3.94 -14.89
CA SER A 432 4.41 -4.88 -14.98
C SER A 432 3.28 -4.32 -15.84
N LEU A 433 2.99 -3.01 -15.77
CA LEU A 433 2.06 -2.33 -16.66
C LEU A 433 2.52 -2.44 -18.11
N SER A 434 3.80 -2.18 -18.36
CA SER A 434 4.39 -2.30 -19.68
C SER A 434 4.35 -3.75 -20.20
N SER A 435 4.73 -4.74 -19.37
CA SER A 435 4.74 -6.15 -19.78
C SER A 435 3.34 -6.66 -20.11
N SER A 436 2.33 -6.39 -19.28
CA SER A 436 0.96 -6.78 -19.57
C SER A 436 0.42 -6.10 -20.83
N THR A 437 0.68 -4.79 -20.99
CA THR A 437 0.24 -4.09 -22.20
C THR A 437 0.90 -4.66 -23.46
N VAL A 438 2.21 -4.96 -23.41
CA VAL A 438 2.93 -5.53 -24.57
C VAL A 438 2.49 -6.97 -24.84
N ILE A 439 2.45 -7.82 -23.83
CA ILE A 439 2.24 -9.26 -24.02
C ILE A 439 0.76 -9.59 -24.22
N ASP A 440 -0.13 -8.96 -23.44
CA ASP A 440 -1.55 -9.35 -23.45
C ASP A 440 -2.37 -8.61 -24.51
N LEU A 441 -1.98 -7.35 -24.84
CA LEU A 441 -2.72 -6.52 -25.79
C LEU A 441 -1.94 -6.30 -27.09
N TYR A 442 -0.75 -5.67 -27.03
CA TYR A 442 -0.02 -5.20 -28.21
C TYR A 442 0.42 -6.35 -29.10
N LYS A 443 1.20 -7.30 -28.55
CA LYS A 443 1.71 -8.48 -29.28
C LYS A 443 0.59 -9.44 -29.69
N ARG A 444 -0.46 -9.55 -28.87
CA ARG A 444 -1.50 -10.57 -29.08
C ARG A 444 -2.64 -10.09 -29.96
N ILE A 445 -3.02 -8.81 -29.91
CA ILE A 445 -4.20 -8.26 -30.58
C ILE A 445 -3.80 -7.38 -31.78
N TRP A 446 -2.86 -6.44 -31.58
CA TRP A 446 -2.61 -5.40 -32.55
C TRP A 446 -1.46 -5.67 -33.50
N VAL A 447 -0.34 -6.21 -33.01
CA VAL A 447 0.90 -6.38 -33.79
C VAL A 447 1.50 -7.76 -33.53
N THR A 448 1.01 -8.78 -34.24
CA THR A 448 1.25 -10.19 -33.94
C THR A 448 2.55 -10.80 -34.49
N LYS A 449 3.21 -10.17 -35.44
CA LYS A 449 4.37 -10.76 -36.16
C LYS A 449 5.51 -9.76 -36.30
N GLN A 450 6.21 -9.49 -35.19
CA GLN A 450 7.38 -8.61 -35.19
C GLN A 450 8.54 -9.25 -34.43
N SER A 451 9.76 -8.66 -34.59
CA SER A 451 10.95 -9.10 -33.89
C SER A 451 10.91 -8.78 -32.39
N ASP A 452 11.67 -9.51 -31.57
CA ASP A 452 11.81 -9.21 -30.15
C ASP A 452 12.38 -7.81 -29.89
N ALA A 453 13.25 -7.31 -30.77
CA ALA A 453 13.76 -5.95 -30.72
C ALA A 453 12.65 -4.89 -30.90
N HIS A 454 11.64 -5.16 -31.74
CA HIS A 454 10.48 -4.30 -31.92
C HIS A 454 9.65 -4.24 -30.63
N TYR A 455 9.32 -5.40 -30.05
CA TYR A 455 8.54 -5.47 -28.81
C TYR A 455 9.30 -4.86 -27.62
N TYR A 456 10.63 -4.98 -27.58
CA TYR A 456 11.45 -4.32 -26.58
C TYR A 456 11.35 -2.78 -26.69
N ARG A 457 11.45 -2.22 -27.90
CA ARG A 457 11.25 -0.76 -28.11
C ARG A 457 9.82 -0.34 -27.78
N ALA A 458 8.83 -1.12 -28.18
CA ALA A 458 7.43 -0.88 -27.83
C ALA A 458 7.24 -0.85 -26.30
N SER A 459 7.90 -1.76 -25.56
CA SER A 459 7.82 -1.76 -24.09
C SER A 459 8.36 -0.49 -23.46
N GLN A 460 9.41 0.11 -24.02
CA GLN A 460 9.95 1.39 -23.53
C GLN A 460 8.95 2.54 -23.72
N TRP A 461 8.33 2.66 -24.92
CA TRP A 461 7.30 3.67 -25.18
C TRP A 461 6.05 3.47 -24.34
N ILE A 462 5.65 2.23 -24.13
CA ILE A 462 4.51 1.89 -23.27
C ILE A 462 4.83 2.19 -21.79
N THR A 463 6.09 1.99 -21.36
CA THR A 463 6.53 2.41 -20.02
C THR A 463 6.44 3.93 -19.85
N LEU A 464 6.85 4.70 -20.87
CA LEU A 464 6.70 6.15 -20.88
C LEU A 464 5.22 6.57 -20.81
N PHE A 465 4.36 5.94 -21.61
CA PHE A 465 2.91 6.21 -21.57
C PHE A 465 2.32 5.99 -20.17
N TRP A 466 2.60 4.82 -19.57
CA TRP A 466 2.13 4.53 -18.22
C TRP A 466 2.75 5.45 -17.17
N GLY A 467 3.99 5.86 -17.34
CA GLY A 467 4.64 6.85 -16.48
C GLY A 467 3.92 8.20 -16.50
N ILE A 468 3.57 8.70 -17.69
CA ILE A 468 2.79 9.94 -17.86
C ILE A 468 1.40 9.78 -17.23
N PHE A 469 0.71 8.65 -17.46
CA PHE A 469 -0.58 8.35 -16.84
C PHE A 469 -0.49 8.37 -15.31
N CYS A 470 0.54 7.75 -14.73
CA CYS A 470 0.76 7.74 -13.28
C CYS A 470 1.07 9.13 -12.72
N ILE A 471 1.85 9.96 -13.43
CA ILE A 471 2.09 11.36 -13.04
C ILE A 471 0.78 12.14 -13.04
N THR A 472 -0.04 11.98 -14.09
CA THR A 472 -1.36 12.63 -14.16
C THR A 472 -2.25 12.19 -12.99
N THR A 473 -2.29 10.90 -12.66
CA THR A 473 -3.02 10.41 -11.50
C THR A 473 -2.50 10.99 -10.19
N ALA A 474 -1.17 11.14 -10.04
CA ALA A 474 -0.57 11.74 -8.85
C ALA A 474 -1.02 13.19 -8.61
N MET A 475 -1.38 13.93 -9.66
CA MET A 475 -1.90 15.30 -9.52
C MET A 475 -3.24 15.36 -8.74
N PHE A 476 -4.00 14.27 -8.75
CA PHE A 476 -5.29 14.16 -8.03
C PHE A 476 -5.19 13.41 -6.70
N ALA A 477 -4.02 12.86 -6.36
CA ALA A 477 -3.85 12.02 -5.18
C ALA A 477 -4.06 12.78 -3.84
N SER A 478 -3.88 14.10 -3.82
CA SER A 478 -4.12 14.95 -2.66
C SER A 478 -5.57 14.91 -2.15
N GLN A 479 -6.52 14.52 -2.99
CA GLN A 479 -7.95 14.48 -2.63
C GLN A 479 -8.38 13.13 -2.03
N MET A 480 -7.47 12.15 -1.94
CA MET A 480 -7.79 10.77 -1.58
C MET A 480 -7.56 10.44 -0.09
N GLY A 481 -7.18 11.39 0.74
CA GLY A 481 -6.99 11.19 2.17
C GLY A 481 -5.72 10.41 2.54
N SER A 482 -5.83 9.40 3.41
CA SER A 482 -4.69 8.54 3.75
C SER A 482 -4.25 7.74 2.54
N LEU A 483 -2.97 7.89 2.12
CA LEU A 483 -2.44 7.24 0.92
C LEU A 483 -2.49 5.72 1.02
N ILE A 484 -2.26 5.16 2.22
CA ILE A 484 -2.31 3.71 2.41
C ILE A 484 -3.73 3.16 2.27
N GLU A 485 -4.74 3.89 2.72
CA GLU A 485 -6.14 3.53 2.50
C GLU A 485 -6.52 3.68 1.02
N ALA A 486 -6.15 4.78 0.39
CA ALA A 486 -6.48 5.06 -1.00
C ALA A 486 -5.99 3.97 -1.97
N VAL A 487 -4.73 3.51 -1.82
CA VAL A 487 -4.18 2.42 -2.64
C VAL A 487 -4.93 1.10 -2.40
N ASN A 488 -5.30 0.82 -1.15
CA ASN A 488 -6.03 -0.40 -0.81
C ASN A 488 -7.48 -0.37 -1.29
N ILE A 489 -8.15 0.78 -1.23
CA ILE A 489 -9.49 0.97 -1.78
C ILE A 489 -9.47 0.76 -3.30
N LEU A 490 -8.55 1.41 -4.02
CA LEU A 490 -8.42 1.23 -5.46
C LEU A 490 -8.13 -0.23 -5.84
N GLY A 491 -7.28 -0.92 -5.09
CA GLY A 491 -7.06 -2.34 -5.28
C GLY A 491 -8.36 -3.12 -5.11
N SER A 492 -9.07 -2.89 -4.02
CA SER A 492 -10.28 -3.64 -3.66
C SER A 492 -11.45 -3.45 -4.63
N LEU A 493 -11.49 -2.34 -5.37
CA LEU A 493 -12.50 -2.14 -6.42
C LEU A 493 -12.39 -3.16 -7.55
N PHE A 494 -11.17 -3.60 -7.91
CA PHE A 494 -10.92 -4.47 -9.06
C PHE A 494 -10.53 -5.92 -8.68
N TYR A 495 -9.85 -6.08 -7.54
CA TYR A 495 -9.24 -7.37 -7.18
C TYR A 495 -10.26 -8.47 -6.94
N GLY A 496 -11.44 -8.15 -6.39
CA GLY A 496 -12.49 -9.14 -6.19
C GLY A 496 -12.96 -9.76 -7.50
N THR A 497 -13.26 -8.93 -8.49
CA THR A 497 -13.68 -9.37 -9.83
C THR A 497 -12.58 -10.18 -10.52
N MET A 498 -11.33 -9.70 -10.50
CA MET A 498 -10.20 -10.41 -11.08
C MET A 498 -10.03 -11.80 -10.45
N LEU A 499 -10.07 -11.88 -9.11
CA LEU A 499 -9.99 -13.16 -8.40
C LEU A 499 -11.12 -14.09 -8.80
N GLY A 500 -12.35 -13.59 -8.89
CA GLY A 500 -13.53 -14.36 -9.30
C GLY A 500 -13.35 -15.02 -10.67
N ILE A 501 -12.79 -14.30 -11.65
CA ILE A 501 -12.46 -14.86 -12.99
C ILE A 501 -11.50 -16.05 -12.87
N PHE A 502 -10.43 -15.92 -12.08
CA PHE A 502 -9.46 -17.00 -11.88
C PHE A 502 -10.03 -18.18 -11.09
N VAL A 503 -10.84 -17.93 -10.07
CA VAL A 503 -11.51 -19.00 -9.29
C VAL A 503 -12.47 -19.79 -10.16
N VAL A 504 -13.26 -19.11 -11.00
CA VAL A 504 -14.11 -19.79 -12.00
C VAL A 504 -13.25 -20.61 -12.97
N ALA A 505 -12.13 -20.05 -13.45
CA ALA A 505 -11.23 -20.74 -14.36
C ALA A 505 -10.62 -22.02 -13.76
N PHE A 506 -10.28 -22.03 -12.48
CA PHE A 506 -9.66 -23.17 -11.81
C PHE A 506 -10.68 -24.24 -11.39
N TYR A 507 -11.80 -23.82 -10.84
CA TYR A 507 -12.70 -24.72 -10.12
C TYR A 507 -14.03 -24.99 -10.82
N LEU A 508 -14.58 -24.04 -11.61
CA LEU A 508 -15.86 -24.18 -12.28
C LEU A 508 -15.68 -24.61 -13.74
N LYS A 509 -15.16 -25.83 -13.96
CA LYS A 509 -14.77 -26.35 -15.28
C LYS A 509 -15.89 -26.35 -16.33
N LYS A 510 -17.17 -26.38 -15.89
CA LYS A 510 -18.35 -26.41 -16.79
C LYS A 510 -18.78 -25.02 -17.27
N VAL A 511 -18.21 -23.94 -16.73
CA VAL A 511 -18.51 -22.56 -17.11
C VAL A 511 -17.71 -22.19 -18.34
N GLU A 512 -18.37 -21.62 -19.34
CA GLU A 512 -17.79 -21.22 -20.63
C GLU A 512 -17.34 -19.74 -20.62
N ALA A 513 -16.51 -19.37 -21.60
CA ALA A 513 -15.94 -18.03 -21.75
C ALA A 513 -16.98 -16.92 -21.77
N PHE A 514 -18.06 -17.09 -22.55
CA PHE A 514 -19.16 -16.12 -22.62
C PHE A 514 -19.73 -15.78 -21.25
N ALA A 515 -20.02 -16.80 -20.42
CA ALA A 515 -20.61 -16.60 -19.10
C ALA A 515 -19.67 -15.84 -18.16
N VAL A 516 -18.37 -16.15 -18.17
CA VAL A 516 -17.36 -15.49 -17.33
C VAL A 516 -17.14 -14.04 -17.77
N PHE A 517 -17.07 -13.78 -19.07
CA PHE A 517 -16.86 -12.44 -19.60
C PHE A 517 -17.95 -11.46 -19.16
N TYR A 518 -19.22 -11.82 -19.36
CA TYR A 518 -20.33 -10.97 -18.95
C TYR A 518 -20.50 -10.92 -17.41
N ALA A 519 -20.25 -12.02 -16.70
CA ALA A 519 -20.26 -12.04 -15.26
C ALA A 519 -19.24 -11.07 -14.66
N ALA A 520 -18.04 -11.01 -15.24
CA ALA A 520 -17.00 -10.09 -14.79
C ALA A 520 -17.41 -8.62 -14.95
N ILE A 521 -18.00 -8.26 -16.09
CA ILE A 521 -18.49 -6.89 -16.33
C ILE A 521 -19.61 -6.52 -15.36
N LEU A 522 -20.59 -7.41 -15.18
CA LEU A 522 -21.71 -7.17 -14.27
C LEU A 522 -21.26 -7.09 -12.82
N ALA A 523 -20.35 -7.96 -12.40
CA ALA A 523 -19.79 -7.93 -11.04
C ALA A 523 -19.00 -6.64 -10.79
N GLU A 524 -18.18 -6.19 -11.75
CA GLU A 524 -17.42 -4.96 -11.61
C GLU A 524 -18.32 -3.72 -11.47
N LEU A 525 -19.38 -3.62 -12.30
CA LEU A 525 -20.37 -2.57 -12.19
C LEU A 525 -21.07 -2.61 -10.82
N ALA A 526 -21.44 -3.79 -10.33
CA ALA A 526 -22.04 -3.95 -9.01
C ALA A 526 -21.10 -3.49 -7.89
N ILE A 527 -19.81 -3.82 -7.96
CA ILE A 527 -18.81 -3.39 -6.98
C ILE A 527 -18.68 -1.87 -6.95
N VAL A 528 -18.63 -1.22 -8.11
CA VAL A 528 -18.59 0.26 -8.18
C VAL A 528 -19.84 0.88 -7.55
N ILE A 529 -21.01 0.31 -7.79
CA ILE A 529 -22.28 0.79 -7.19
C ILE A 529 -22.26 0.58 -5.66
N ILE A 530 -21.86 -0.61 -5.17
CA ILE A 530 -21.78 -0.92 -3.74
C ILE A 530 -20.83 0.04 -3.03
N TYR A 531 -19.67 0.32 -3.63
CA TYR A 531 -18.70 1.27 -3.09
C TYR A 531 -19.24 2.70 -3.08
N SER A 532 -19.84 3.16 -4.19
CA SER A 532 -20.39 4.51 -4.30
C SER A 532 -21.56 4.77 -3.34
N ALA A 533 -22.31 3.73 -3.00
CA ALA A 533 -23.40 3.76 -2.02
C ALA A 533 -22.92 3.60 -0.56
N ASP A 534 -21.60 3.45 -0.31
CA ASP A 534 -21.01 3.25 1.02
C ASP A 534 -21.71 2.14 1.86
N LEU A 535 -22.01 1.02 1.21
CA LEU A 535 -22.76 -0.07 1.85
C LEU A 535 -21.89 -0.91 2.79
N VAL A 536 -20.61 -1.15 2.42
CA VAL A 536 -19.67 -1.97 3.15
C VAL A 536 -18.26 -1.36 3.10
N SER A 537 -17.40 -1.72 4.07
CA SER A 537 -15.99 -1.31 4.00
C SER A 537 -15.27 -1.98 2.83
N PHE A 538 -14.21 -1.31 2.35
CA PHE A 538 -13.50 -1.69 1.12
C PHE A 538 -12.95 -3.13 1.13
N LEU A 539 -12.60 -3.69 2.29
CA LEU A 539 -12.10 -5.06 2.38
C LEU A 539 -13.12 -6.11 1.93
N TRP A 540 -14.41 -5.88 2.22
CA TRP A 540 -15.49 -6.78 1.82
C TRP A 540 -15.73 -6.78 0.31
N LEU A 541 -15.37 -5.71 -0.41
CA LEU A 541 -15.50 -5.66 -1.87
C LEU A 541 -14.74 -6.78 -2.57
N ASN A 542 -13.61 -7.23 -2.01
CA ASN A 542 -12.84 -8.36 -2.57
C ASN A 542 -13.61 -9.68 -2.47
N VAL A 543 -14.29 -9.91 -1.36
CA VAL A 543 -15.14 -11.10 -1.15
C VAL A 543 -16.35 -11.05 -2.09
N ILE A 544 -17.07 -9.92 -2.04
CA ILE A 544 -18.31 -9.71 -2.80
C ILE A 544 -18.01 -9.83 -4.30
N GLY A 545 -16.97 -9.17 -4.81
CA GLY A 545 -16.61 -9.23 -6.23
C GLY A 545 -16.29 -10.64 -6.71
N CYS A 546 -15.52 -11.40 -5.92
CA CYS A 546 -15.21 -12.78 -6.25
C CYS A 546 -16.47 -13.66 -6.29
N LEU A 547 -17.32 -13.56 -5.27
CA LEU A 547 -18.55 -14.35 -5.20
C LEU A 547 -19.56 -13.95 -6.28
N LEU A 548 -19.70 -12.66 -6.60
CA LEU A 548 -20.57 -12.19 -7.68
C LEU A 548 -20.17 -12.78 -9.02
N VAL A 549 -18.89 -12.76 -9.38
CA VAL A 549 -18.42 -13.38 -10.63
C VAL A 549 -18.79 -14.87 -10.66
N MET A 550 -18.54 -15.61 -9.58
CA MET A 550 -18.84 -17.03 -9.49
C MET A 550 -20.34 -17.31 -9.65
N LEU A 551 -21.19 -16.56 -8.94
CA LEU A 551 -22.64 -16.74 -8.94
C LEU A 551 -23.25 -16.35 -10.28
N ILE A 552 -22.90 -15.18 -10.83
CA ILE A 552 -23.43 -14.69 -12.10
C ILE A 552 -22.98 -15.59 -13.26
N ALA A 553 -21.69 -15.99 -13.30
CA ALA A 553 -21.18 -16.89 -14.34
C ALA A 553 -21.88 -18.26 -14.31
N SER A 554 -22.10 -18.80 -13.11
CA SER A 554 -22.84 -20.06 -12.94
C SER A 554 -24.31 -19.93 -13.37
N GLY A 555 -24.96 -18.81 -13.03
CA GLY A 555 -26.34 -18.50 -13.42
C GLY A 555 -26.50 -18.37 -14.95
N ILE A 556 -25.63 -17.59 -15.60
CA ILE A 556 -25.63 -17.44 -17.07
C ILE A 556 -25.43 -18.81 -17.73
N GLN A 557 -24.50 -19.63 -17.24
CA GLN A 557 -24.25 -20.96 -17.79
C GLN A 557 -25.45 -21.90 -17.61
N TYR A 558 -26.13 -21.81 -16.46
CA TYR A 558 -27.32 -22.59 -16.19
C TYR A 558 -28.49 -22.22 -17.13
N LEU A 559 -28.76 -20.93 -17.31
CA LEU A 559 -29.78 -20.40 -18.21
C LEU A 559 -29.50 -20.84 -19.68
N LYS A 560 -28.24 -20.74 -20.11
CA LYS A 560 -27.84 -21.22 -21.46
C LYS A 560 -28.16 -22.70 -21.69
N LYS A 561 -27.99 -23.54 -20.68
CA LYS A 561 -28.31 -24.97 -20.77
C LYS A 561 -29.81 -25.21 -20.88
N ILE A 562 -30.63 -24.49 -20.12
CA ILE A 562 -32.10 -24.63 -20.20
C ILE A 562 -32.60 -24.26 -21.59
N THR A 563 -32.13 -23.10 -22.12
CA THR A 563 -32.53 -22.65 -23.47
C THR A 563 -32.08 -23.62 -24.57
N ALA A 564 -30.88 -24.20 -24.48
CA ALA A 564 -30.42 -25.20 -25.41
C ALA A 564 -31.23 -26.52 -25.33
N SER A 565 -31.62 -26.92 -24.11
CA SER A 565 -32.45 -28.14 -23.90
C SER A 565 -33.88 -27.96 -24.39
N SER A 566 -34.46 -26.75 -24.25
CA SER A 566 -35.79 -26.46 -24.77
C SER A 566 -35.84 -26.40 -26.32
N GLN A 567 -34.75 -26.00 -27.00
CA GLN A 567 -34.63 -26.00 -28.46
C GLN A 567 -34.45 -27.40 -29.05
N ILE A 568 -33.96 -28.38 -28.29
CA ILE A 568 -33.82 -29.79 -28.73
C ILE A 568 -35.16 -30.53 -28.57
N ASN A 569 -36.01 -30.07 -27.64
CA ASN A 569 -37.30 -30.71 -27.37
C ASN A 569 -38.49 -30.03 -28.10
N ALA A 570 -38.26 -28.95 -28.85
CA ALA A 570 -39.18 -28.29 -29.74
C ALA A 570 -38.85 -28.64 -31.21
#